data_fa2a8ecd17a809575c37bb35199bb526
#
_entry.id   fa2a8ecd17a809575c37bb35199bb526
#
_cell.length_a   1.000
_cell.length_b   1.000
_cell.length_c   1.000
_cell.angle_alpha   90.00
_cell.angle_beta   90.00
_cell.angle_gamma   90.00
#
_symmetry.space_group_name_H-M   'P 1'
#
loop_
_entity.id
_entity.type
_entity.pdbx_description
1 polymer ?
#
loop_
_entity_poly.entity_id
_entity_poly.type
_entity_poly.pdbx_seq_one_letter_code
_entity_poly.pdbx_strand_id
1 'polypeptide(L)'
;MTTAVKPVSIQALVEGLRQLPEAAFGPTERVRRFLQETPVSAESLAPYLTWDRQHYTRNLIDRTPLYELMAICWEVGQASSVHNHRDQNCWMAVPIGRLQVENFHLVHQDLEGRRCRLEPSNTIEMNIANPCAVDPADPVHRVVNPREFNQRAVSLHVYSRPFDTCVVYSPEQGTCGEIQLHFNTEYGKPVGH
;
A
#
# COMPACT_ATOMS: atom_id res chain seq x y z
N MET A 1 14.74 -26.72 -5.47
CA MET A 1 14.20 -26.01 -6.64
C MET A 1 12.83 -25.49 -6.25
N THR A 2 12.72 -24.19 -5.97
CA THR A 2 11.42 -23.57 -5.66
C THR A 2 10.67 -23.46 -6.97
N THR A 3 9.60 -24.22 -7.12
CA THR A 3 8.69 -24.08 -8.28
C THR A 3 8.15 -22.66 -8.28
N ALA A 4 8.42 -21.91 -9.35
CA ALA A 4 7.88 -20.55 -9.50
C ALA A 4 6.34 -20.63 -9.44
N VAL A 5 5.74 -19.90 -8.53
CA VAL A 5 4.27 -19.82 -8.40
C VAL A 5 3.72 -19.18 -9.67
N LYS A 6 2.74 -19.82 -10.31
CA LYS A 6 2.10 -19.28 -11.51
C LYS A 6 1.24 -18.08 -11.12
N PRO A 7 1.41 -16.90 -11.77
CA PRO A 7 0.57 -15.73 -11.49
C PRO A 7 -0.92 -16.01 -11.76
N VAL A 8 -1.77 -15.44 -10.91
CA VAL A 8 -3.24 -15.50 -11.02
C VAL A 8 -3.79 -14.19 -11.56
N SER A 9 -5.05 -14.17 -11.97
CA SER A 9 -5.72 -12.92 -12.33
C SER A 9 -6.06 -12.10 -11.07
N ILE A 10 -6.24 -10.80 -11.23
CA ILE A 10 -6.69 -9.94 -10.12
C ILE A 10 -8.05 -10.38 -9.57
N GLN A 11 -8.93 -10.90 -10.42
CA GLN A 11 -10.24 -11.45 -10.02
C GLN A 11 -10.06 -12.66 -9.11
N ALA A 12 -9.15 -13.57 -9.45
CA ALA A 12 -8.86 -14.74 -8.61
C ALA A 12 -8.27 -14.35 -7.25
N LEU A 13 -7.43 -13.29 -7.19
CA LEU A 13 -6.95 -12.72 -5.93
C LEU A 13 -8.13 -12.19 -5.09
N VAL A 14 -9.04 -11.40 -5.68
CA VAL A 14 -10.23 -10.85 -5.00
C VAL A 14 -11.10 -11.98 -4.45
N GLU A 15 -11.39 -13.01 -5.26
CA GLU A 15 -12.17 -14.18 -4.84
C GLU A 15 -11.51 -14.89 -3.66
N GLY A 16 -10.20 -15.06 -3.70
CA GLY A 16 -9.43 -15.66 -2.60
C GLY A 16 -9.44 -14.82 -1.33
N LEU A 17 -9.28 -13.50 -1.42
CA LEU A 17 -9.37 -12.60 -0.27
C LEU A 17 -10.76 -12.66 0.38
N ARG A 18 -11.83 -12.70 -0.42
CA ARG A 18 -13.22 -12.80 0.07
C ARG A 18 -13.52 -14.12 0.78
N GLN A 19 -12.75 -15.17 0.52
CA GLN A 19 -12.88 -16.47 1.17
C GLN A 19 -12.07 -16.58 2.47
N LEU A 20 -11.17 -15.63 2.74
CA LEU A 20 -10.44 -15.64 4.00
C LEU A 20 -11.37 -15.35 5.18
N PRO A 21 -11.21 -16.05 6.31
CA PRO A 21 -11.98 -15.76 7.52
C PRO A 21 -11.60 -14.38 8.08
N GLU A 22 -12.53 -13.72 8.76
CA GLU A 22 -12.32 -12.38 9.37
C GLU A 22 -11.02 -12.33 10.19
N ALA A 23 -10.72 -13.37 10.98
CA ALA A 23 -9.51 -13.45 11.78
C ALA A 23 -8.19 -13.37 10.96
N ALA A 24 -8.23 -13.63 9.65
CA ALA A 24 -7.06 -13.51 8.80
C ALA A 24 -6.62 -12.04 8.59
N PHE A 25 -7.54 -11.10 8.74
CA PHE A 25 -7.33 -9.67 8.57
C PHE A 25 -6.87 -8.96 9.86
N GLY A 26 -6.65 -9.69 10.96
CA GLY A 26 -6.00 -9.20 12.15
C GLY A 26 -4.47 -9.09 11.98
N PRO A 27 -3.72 -8.79 13.07
CA PRO A 27 -2.25 -8.66 13.03
C PRO A 27 -1.58 -10.03 12.85
N THR A 28 -1.82 -10.68 11.72
CA THR A 28 -1.33 -12.03 11.38
C THR A 28 -0.58 -12.02 10.05
N GLU A 29 0.27 -13.04 9.87
CA GLU A 29 0.99 -13.27 8.61
C GLU A 29 0.10 -13.87 7.50
N ARG A 30 -1.20 -14.08 7.77
CA ARG A 30 -2.08 -14.84 6.86
C ARG A 30 -2.28 -14.13 5.51
N VAL A 31 -2.61 -12.85 5.52
CA VAL A 31 -2.81 -12.08 4.27
C VAL A 31 -1.48 -11.91 3.54
N ARG A 32 -0.37 -11.61 4.25
CA ARG A 32 0.95 -11.50 3.62
C ARG A 32 1.34 -12.79 2.90
N ARG A 33 1.17 -13.94 3.57
CA ARG A 33 1.45 -15.26 2.98
C ARG A 33 0.56 -15.53 1.78
N PHE A 34 -0.73 -15.21 1.88
CA PHE A 34 -1.67 -15.35 0.78
C PHE A 34 -1.24 -14.53 -0.44
N LEU A 35 -0.83 -13.26 -0.27
CA LEU A 35 -0.30 -12.43 -1.36
C LEU A 35 0.98 -13.02 -1.97
N GLN A 36 1.85 -13.62 -1.17
CA GLN A 36 3.07 -14.28 -1.62
C GLN A 36 2.79 -15.55 -2.45
N GLU A 37 1.77 -16.31 -2.05
CA GLU A 37 1.36 -17.56 -2.70
C GLU A 37 0.48 -17.32 -3.94
N THR A 38 -0.08 -16.11 -4.10
CA THR A 38 -0.96 -15.74 -5.21
C THR A 38 -0.46 -14.46 -5.92
N PRO A 39 0.75 -14.47 -6.53
CA PRO A 39 1.24 -13.33 -7.28
C PRO A 39 0.29 -13.02 -8.44
N VAL A 40 0.02 -11.72 -8.67
CA VAL A 40 -0.96 -11.28 -9.69
C VAL A 40 -0.27 -11.02 -11.03
N SER A 41 -0.90 -11.46 -12.12
CA SER A 41 -0.41 -11.17 -13.48
C SER A 41 -0.61 -9.69 -13.83
N ALA A 42 0.41 -9.08 -14.41
CA ALA A 42 0.38 -7.67 -14.83
C ALA A 42 -0.77 -7.36 -15.82
N GLU A 43 -1.04 -8.29 -16.72
CA GLU A 43 -2.08 -8.12 -17.75
C GLU A 43 -3.48 -7.99 -17.13
N SER A 44 -3.75 -8.74 -16.04
CA SER A 44 -5.06 -8.69 -15.38
C SER A 44 -5.33 -7.38 -14.65
N LEU A 45 -4.29 -6.59 -14.37
CA LEU A 45 -4.39 -5.29 -13.71
C LEU A 45 -4.74 -4.15 -14.67
N ALA A 46 -4.67 -4.36 -15.99
CA ALA A 46 -4.86 -3.30 -17.00
C ALA A 46 -6.08 -2.38 -16.74
N PRO A 47 -7.27 -2.88 -16.31
CA PRO A 47 -8.42 -2.02 -16.02
C PRO A 47 -8.25 -1.05 -14.84
N TYR A 48 -7.26 -1.31 -13.98
CA TYR A 48 -7.00 -0.56 -12.74
C TYR A 48 -5.71 0.26 -12.81
N LEU A 49 -5.06 0.33 -13.97
CA LEU A 49 -3.83 1.09 -14.13
C LEU A 49 -4.12 2.48 -14.70
N THR A 50 -3.99 3.49 -13.87
CA THR A 50 -4.01 4.89 -14.27
C THR A 50 -2.69 5.55 -13.87
N TRP A 51 -2.23 6.49 -14.68
CA TRP A 51 -0.91 7.09 -14.50
C TRP A 51 -1.04 8.61 -14.52
N ASP A 52 -0.39 9.26 -13.56
CA ASP A 52 -0.26 10.70 -13.51
C ASP A 52 1.22 11.08 -13.31
N ARG A 53 1.69 12.11 -14.01
CA ARG A 53 3.10 12.52 -13.96
C ARG A 53 3.48 13.28 -12.70
N GLN A 54 2.50 13.89 -12.02
CA GLN A 54 2.72 14.73 -10.85
C GLN A 54 2.55 13.93 -9.55
N HIS A 55 1.57 13.00 -9.52
CA HIS A 55 1.22 12.25 -8.33
C HIS A 55 1.02 10.77 -8.66
N TYR A 56 1.33 9.89 -7.70
CA TYR A 56 0.89 8.49 -7.79
C TYR A 56 -0.64 8.42 -7.77
N THR A 57 -1.19 7.38 -8.37
CA THR A 57 -2.65 7.21 -8.45
C THR A 57 -3.11 6.07 -7.55
N ARG A 58 -4.30 6.23 -6.97
CA ARG A 58 -4.96 5.23 -6.10
C ARG A 58 -6.20 4.71 -6.79
N ASN A 59 -6.24 3.42 -7.09
CA ASN A 59 -7.26 2.78 -7.92
C ASN A 59 -7.92 1.65 -7.12
N LEU A 60 -9.15 1.88 -6.62
CA LEU A 60 -9.89 0.90 -5.84
C LEU A 60 -10.30 -0.28 -6.72
N ILE A 61 -9.97 -1.49 -6.28
CA ILE A 61 -10.29 -2.74 -6.98
C ILE A 61 -11.47 -3.44 -6.30
N ASP A 62 -11.42 -3.58 -4.98
CA ASP A 62 -12.46 -4.24 -4.19
C ASP A 62 -12.55 -3.63 -2.79
N ARG A 63 -13.77 -3.55 -2.25
CA ARG A 63 -14.00 -3.04 -0.89
C ARG A 63 -15.11 -3.83 -0.22
N THR A 64 -14.85 -4.29 0.99
CA THR A 64 -15.78 -5.01 1.86
C THR A 64 -15.73 -4.38 3.26
N PRO A 65 -16.60 -4.75 4.20
CA PRO A 65 -16.46 -4.30 5.59
C PRO A 65 -15.15 -4.75 6.28
N LEU A 66 -14.48 -5.81 5.75
CA LEU A 66 -13.27 -6.38 6.34
C LEU A 66 -11.99 -5.79 5.75
N TYR A 67 -11.99 -5.43 4.49
CA TYR A 67 -10.80 -4.91 3.81
C TYR A 67 -11.15 -4.03 2.60
N GLU A 68 -10.18 -3.25 2.17
CA GLU A 68 -10.14 -2.66 0.84
C GLU A 68 -8.84 -3.08 0.13
N LEU A 69 -8.97 -3.36 -1.17
CA LEU A 69 -7.87 -3.68 -2.07
C LEU A 69 -7.76 -2.58 -3.12
N MET A 70 -6.58 -2.02 -3.30
CA MET A 70 -6.33 -1.04 -4.35
C MET A 70 -5.02 -1.30 -5.08
N ALA A 71 -4.95 -0.87 -6.35
CA ALA A 71 -3.71 -0.71 -7.08
C ALA A 71 -3.23 0.74 -6.96
N ILE A 72 -1.97 0.91 -6.60
CA ILE A 72 -1.30 2.21 -6.62
C ILE A 72 -0.25 2.19 -7.73
N CYS A 73 -0.35 3.15 -8.65
CA CYS A 73 0.56 3.27 -9.79
C CYS A 73 1.57 4.39 -9.53
N TRP A 74 2.85 4.07 -9.72
CA TRP A 74 3.98 4.94 -9.39
C TRP A 74 4.82 5.23 -10.62
N GLU A 75 4.89 6.49 -11.04
CA GLU A 75 5.91 6.94 -11.99
C GLU A 75 7.30 6.97 -11.31
N VAL A 76 8.34 6.99 -12.11
CA VAL A 76 9.72 7.05 -11.62
C VAL A 76 9.96 8.32 -10.79
N GLY A 77 10.45 8.15 -9.57
CA GLY A 77 10.74 9.24 -8.66
C GLY A 77 9.56 9.69 -7.79
N GLN A 78 8.39 9.04 -7.90
CA GLN A 78 7.25 9.33 -7.02
C GLN A 78 7.39 8.67 -5.66
N ALA A 79 6.84 9.32 -4.64
CA ALA A 79 6.76 8.81 -3.28
C ALA A 79 5.43 9.21 -2.64
N SER A 80 4.96 8.42 -1.69
CA SER A 80 3.88 8.85 -0.79
C SER A 80 4.40 9.85 0.25
N SER A 81 3.50 10.59 0.89
CA SER A 81 3.82 11.21 2.17
C SER A 81 4.23 10.13 3.19
N VAL A 82 4.99 10.50 4.21
CA VAL A 82 5.13 9.67 5.41
C VAL A 82 3.78 9.66 6.11
N HIS A 83 3.23 8.48 6.41
CA HIS A 83 1.85 8.34 6.91
C HIS A 83 1.66 7.10 7.79
N ASN A 84 0.54 7.07 8.51
CA ASN A 84 0.05 5.89 9.22
C ASN A 84 -1.24 5.33 8.56
N HIS A 85 -1.80 4.26 9.13
CA HIS A 85 -3.01 3.61 8.63
C HIS A 85 -4.17 3.64 9.65
N ARG A 86 -4.21 4.59 10.58
CA ARG A 86 -5.29 4.69 11.60
C ARG A 86 -5.49 3.37 12.36
N ASP A 87 -4.39 2.75 12.78
CA ASP A 87 -4.35 1.47 13.49
C ASP A 87 -4.89 0.27 12.67
N GLN A 88 -5.05 0.46 11.35
CA GLN A 88 -5.43 -0.62 10.45
C GLN A 88 -4.21 -1.38 9.94
N ASN A 89 -4.36 -2.69 9.76
CA ASN A 89 -3.31 -3.51 9.14
C ASN A 89 -3.17 -3.16 7.65
N CYS A 90 -1.94 -3.21 7.17
CA CYS A 90 -1.61 -2.99 5.76
C CYS A 90 -0.67 -4.09 5.26
N TRP A 91 -1.05 -4.71 4.16
CA TRP A 91 -0.22 -5.66 3.43
C TRP A 91 -0.05 -5.17 2.00
N MET A 92 1.18 -5.31 1.48
CA MET A 92 1.55 -4.79 0.17
C MET A 92 2.23 -5.89 -0.66
N ALA A 93 1.89 -5.95 -1.96
CA ALA A 93 2.59 -6.74 -2.97
C ALA A 93 2.93 -5.85 -4.17
N VAL A 94 3.99 -6.18 -4.93
CA VAL A 94 4.43 -5.39 -6.09
C VAL A 94 4.42 -6.29 -7.33
N PRO A 95 3.29 -6.39 -8.04
CA PRO A 95 3.18 -7.20 -9.25
C PRO A 95 3.95 -6.64 -10.44
N ILE A 96 4.23 -5.34 -10.49
CA ILE A 96 4.96 -4.68 -11.58
C ILE A 96 6.05 -3.79 -10.98
N GLY A 97 7.29 -3.98 -11.45
CA GLY A 97 8.43 -3.19 -11.02
C GLY A 97 8.92 -3.56 -9.62
N ARG A 98 9.47 -2.58 -8.92
CA ARG A 98 9.93 -2.68 -7.53
C ARG A 98 9.81 -1.32 -6.84
N LEU A 99 9.68 -1.34 -5.52
CA LEU A 99 9.50 -0.16 -4.68
C LEU A 99 10.34 -0.28 -3.42
N GLN A 100 10.56 0.83 -2.74
CA GLN A 100 11.11 0.86 -1.39
C GLN A 100 10.03 1.29 -0.40
N VAL A 101 10.06 0.67 0.79
CA VAL A 101 9.31 1.11 1.97
C VAL A 101 10.32 1.65 2.97
N GLU A 102 10.21 2.92 3.29
CA GLU A 102 11.01 3.56 4.33
C GLU A 102 10.16 3.66 5.59
N ASN A 103 10.58 3.00 6.66
CA ASN A 103 9.88 2.94 7.93
C ASN A 103 10.46 3.96 8.93
N PHE A 104 9.61 4.45 9.84
CA PHE A 104 9.96 5.46 10.83
C PHE A 104 9.39 5.08 12.20
N HIS A 105 10.17 5.31 13.25
CA HIS A 105 9.70 5.26 14.62
C HIS A 105 8.98 6.57 14.97
N LEU A 106 7.75 6.48 15.43
CA LEU A 106 6.98 7.61 15.92
C LEU A 106 7.36 7.88 17.38
N VAL A 107 8.23 8.88 17.58
CA VAL A 107 8.73 9.24 18.93
C VAL A 107 7.74 10.14 19.67
N HIS A 108 7.10 11.06 18.94
CA HIS A 108 6.12 12.00 19.52
C HIS A 108 5.09 12.41 18.46
N GLN A 109 3.83 12.53 18.90
CA GLN A 109 2.75 13.08 18.10
C GLN A 109 1.81 13.92 18.97
N ASP A 110 1.54 15.13 18.50
CA ASP A 110 0.54 16.06 19.01
C ASP A 110 -0.27 16.56 17.80
N LEU A 111 -1.45 15.97 17.59
CA LEU A 111 -2.29 16.31 16.44
C LEU A 111 -2.95 17.68 16.59
N GLU A 112 -3.28 18.09 17.82
CA GLU A 112 -3.89 19.39 18.10
C GLU A 112 -2.87 20.52 17.85
N GLY A 113 -1.65 20.37 18.37
CA GLY A 113 -0.53 21.29 18.12
C GLY A 113 0.13 21.10 16.76
N ARG A 114 -0.28 20.09 15.97
CA ARG A 114 0.26 19.72 14.66
C ARG A 114 1.77 19.48 14.68
N ARG A 115 2.27 18.83 15.71
CA ARG A 115 3.70 18.57 15.92
C ARG A 115 3.97 17.09 15.96
N CYS A 116 5.11 16.69 15.39
CA CYS A 116 5.60 15.32 15.51
C CYS A 116 7.12 15.26 15.57
N ARG A 117 7.61 14.12 16.05
CA ARG A 117 9.01 13.71 15.90
C ARG A 117 9.05 12.27 15.44
N LEU A 118 9.72 12.05 14.33
CA LEU A 118 9.97 10.74 13.74
C LEU A 118 11.48 10.51 13.66
N GLU A 119 11.87 9.26 13.83
CA GLU A 119 13.24 8.79 13.62
C GLU A 119 13.24 7.73 12.50
N PRO A 120 14.15 7.81 11.51
CA PRO A 120 14.27 6.75 10.50
C PRO A 120 14.55 5.40 11.17
N SER A 121 13.89 4.35 10.68
CA SER A 121 14.08 2.98 11.15
C SER A 121 14.85 2.17 10.10
N ASN A 122 14.14 1.52 9.20
CA ASN A 122 14.73 0.69 8.15
C ASN A 122 14.12 0.97 6.78
N THR A 123 14.78 0.47 5.74
CA THR A 123 14.28 0.49 4.36
C THR A 123 14.19 -0.94 3.85
N ILE A 124 13.04 -1.29 3.24
CA ILE A 124 12.78 -2.61 2.69
C ILE A 124 12.52 -2.46 1.19
N GLU A 125 13.17 -3.25 0.35
CA GLU A 125 12.81 -3.37 -1.06
C GLU A 125 11.68 -4.38 -1.21
N MET A 126 10.61 -3.96 -1.89
CA MET A 126 9.50 -4.81 -2.32
C MET A 126 9.58 -5.09 -3.81
N ASN A 127 9.28 -6.33 -4.18
CA ASN A 127 9.14 -6.79 -5.55
C ASN A 127 8.16 -7.98 -5.58
N ILE A 128 7.96 -8.57 -6.76
CA ILE A 128 6.97 -9.67 -6.94
C ILE A 128 7.20 -10.87 -6.00
N ALA A 129 8.44 -11.12 -5.59
CA ALA A 129 8.79 -12.25 -4.71
C ALA A 129 8.76 -11.90 -3.22
N ASN A 130 8.69 -10.61 -2.89
CA ASN A 130 8.83 -10.12 -1.52
C ASN A 130 7.70 -9.15 -1.14
N PRO A 131 6.47 -9.64 -0.87
CA PRO A 131 5.40 -8.83 -0.31
C PRO A 131 5.74 -8.44 1.14
N CYS A 132 5.26 -7.25 1.53
CA CYS A 132 5.52 -6.65 2.83
C CYS A 132 4.23 -6.54 3.65
N ALA A 133 4.36 -6.59 4.98
CA ALA A 133 3.34 -6.13 5.91
C ALA A 133 3.91 -4.95 6.71
N VAL A 134 3.07 -3.98 6.98
CA VAL A 134 3.42 -2.89 7.89
C VAL A 134 3.34 -3.41 9.32
N ASP A 135 4.37 -3.13 10.13
CA ASP A 135 4.37 -3.52 11.53
C ASP A 135 3.32 -2.69 12.29
N PRO A 136 2.31 -3.31 12.90
CA PRO A 136 1.31 -2.57 13.67
C PRO A 136 1.88 -1.82 14.89
N ALA A 137 3.03 -2.26 15.43
CA ALA A 137 3.69 -1.60 16.54
C ALA A 137 4.45 -0.33 16.09
N ASP A 138 4.79 -0.23 14.79
CA ASP A 138 5.55 0.89 14.22
C ASP A 138 5.01 1.23 12.82
N PRO A 139 3.76 1.72 12.75
CA PRO A 139 2.98 1.75 11.51
C PRO A 139 3.28 2.94 10.59
N VAL A 140 4.32 3.73 10.89
CA VAL A 140 4.62 4.95 10.12
C VAL A 140 5.65 4.64 9.04
N HIS A 141 5.27 4.88 7.80
CA HIS A 141 6.16 4.66 6.66
C HIS A 141 5.85 5.58 5.48
N ARG A 142 6.69 5.50 4.45
CA ARG A 142 6.39 5.95 3.08
C ARG A 142 6.82 4.89 2.07
N VAL A 143 6.14 4.87 0.92
CA VAL A 143 6.49 4.06 -0.24
C VAL A 143 7.13 4.96 -1.28
N VAL A 144 8.22 4.50 -1.88
CA VAL A 144 9.02 5.26 -2.85
C VAL A 144 9.26 4.41 -4.09
N ASN A 145 9.13 5.02 -5.28
CA ASN A 145 9.70 4.51 -6.53
C ASN A 145 10.99 5.29 -6.84
N PRO A 146 12.15 4.85 -6.37
CA PRO A 146 13.39 5.61 -6.54
C PRO A 146 13.77 5.78 -8.01
N ARG A 147 14.42 6.91 -8.33
CA ARG A 147 14.84 7.23 -9.71
C ARG A 147 15.81 6.19 -10.30
N GLU A 148 16.66 5.59 -9.46
CA GLU A 148 17.61 4.54 -9.84
C GLU A 148 16.94 3.25 -10.30
N PHE A 149 15.67 3.01 -9.94
CA PHE A 149 14.94 1.86 -10.45
C PHE A 149 14.56 2.04 -11.92
N ASN A 150 14.46 3.26 -12.40
CA ASN A 150 14.23 3.65 -13.79
C ASN A 150 13.10 2.89 -14.49
N GLN A 151 12.05 2.56 -13.75
CA GLN A 151 10.86 1.86 -14.24
C GLN A 151 9.63 2.24 -13.43
N ARG A 152 8.47 2.22 -14.08
CA ARG A 152 7.18 2.32 -13.41
C ARG A 152 6.96 1.13 -12.49
N ALA A 153 6.21 1.35 -11.43
CA ALA A 153 5.83 0.29 -10.53
C ALA A 153 4.33 0.32 -10.22
N VAL A 154 3.79 -0.84 -9.86
CA VAL A 154 2.43 -0.97 -9.33
C VAL A 154 2.51 -1.78 -8.06
N SER A 155 1.92 -1.25 -6.99
CA SER A 155 1.70 -1.98 -5.76
C SER A 155 0.22 -2.27 -5.54
N LEU A 156 -0.06 -3.45 -5.01
CA LEU A 156 -1.36 -3.82 -4.47
C LEU A 156 -1.32 -3.62 -2.97
N HIS A 157 -2.29 -2.89 -2.43
CA HIS A 157 -2.44 -2.65 -1.00
C HIS A 157 -3.73 -3.26 -0.51
N VAL A 158 -3.64 -4.08 0.54
CA VAL A 158 -4.78 -4.59 1.29
C VAL A 158 -4.77 -3.91 2.64
N TYR A 159 -5.80 -3.14 2.94
CA TYR A 159 -5.99 -2.52 4.25
C TYR A 159 -7.13 -3.20 5.00
N SER A 160 -6.97 -3.41 6.26
CA SER A 160 -8.01 -3.98 7.11
C SER A 160 -8.07 -3.25 8.46
N ARG A 161 -9.17 -2.50 8.66
CA ARG A 161 -10.41 -2.34 7.86
C ARG A 161 -10.26 -1.13 6.93
N PRO A 162 -11.23 -0.88 6.01
CA PRO A 162 -11.23 0.34 5.20
C PRO A 162 -11.20 1.61 6.04
N PHE A 163 -10.49 2.63 5.58
CA PHE A 163 -10.41 3.94 6.24
C PHE A 163 -10.29 5.06 5.19
N ASP A 164 -10.89 6.21 5.50
CA ASP A 164 -10.99 7.32 4.56
C ASP A 164 -10.09 8.52 4.96
N THR A 165 -9.43 8.44 6.11
CA THR A 165 -8.46 9.46 6.57
C THR A 165 -7.19 8.82 7.10
N CYS A 166 -6.06 9.51 7.00
CA CYS A 166 -4.82 9.10 7.67
C CYS A 166 -4.08 10.31 8.22
N VAL A 167 -3.13 10.07 9.10
CA VAL A 167 -2.19 11.12 9.54
C VAL A 167 -0.99 11.10 8.61
N VAL A 168 -0.64 12.28 8.09
CA VAL A 168 0.60 12.52 7.35
C VAL A 168 1.58 13.30 8.20
N TYR A 169 2.85 13.04 7.97
CA TYR A 169 3.95 13.59 8.72
C TYR A 169 4.97 14.25 7.79
N SER A 170 5.55 15.36 8.25
CA SER A 170 6.72 16.00 7.65
C SER A 170 7.89 15.92 8.65
N PRO A 171 8.77 14.92 8.57
CA PRO A 171 9.87 14.75 9.51
C PRO A 171 10.80 15.97 9.56
N GLU A 172 11.07 16.58 8.40
CA GLU A 172 11.97 17.74 8.29
C GLU A 172 11.38 18.99 8.97
N GLN A 173 10.04 19.15 8.93
CA GLN A 173 9.36 20.30 9.52
C GLN A 173 8.88 20.02 10.96
N GLY A 174 8.92 18.75 11.40
CA GLY A 174 8.39 18.34 12.68
C GLY A 174 6.88 18.54 12.80
N THR A 175 6.15 18.45 11.68
CA THR A 175 4.71 18.71 11.64
C THR A 175 3.93 17.47 11.22
N CYS A 176 2.68 17.35 11.69
CA CYS A 176 1.75 16.31 11.28
C CYS A 176 0.32 16.87 11.16
N GLY A 177 -0.53 16.11 10.47
CA GLY A 177 -1.94 16.47 10.35
C GLY A 177 -2.75 15.37 9.68
N GLU A 178 -4.05 15.40 9.90
CA GLU A 178 -4.97 14.47 9.26
C GLU A 178 -5.33 14.95 7.86
N ILE A 179 -5.40 14.01 6.92
CA ILE A 179 -5.86 14.25 5.55
C ILE A 179 -6.98 13.29 5.17
N GLN A 180 -7.86 13.74 4.27
CA GLN A 180 -8.83 12.89 3.59
C GLN A 180 -8.15 12.13 2.45
N LEU A 181 -8.46 10.86 2.31
CA LEU A 181 -7.98 10.00 1.23
C LEU A 181 -9.00 9.95 0.08
N HIS A 182 -8.51 9.94 -1.15
CA HIS A 182 -9.34 9.88 -2.34
C HIS A 182 -8.83 8.80 -3.30
N PHE A 183 -9.73 8.28 -4.13
CA PHE A 183 -9.39 7.39 -5.24
C PHE A 183 -9.41 8.16 -6.57
N ASN A 184 -8.51 7.81 -7.47
CA ASN A 184 -8.54 8.28 -8.86
C ASN A 184 -9.55 7.47 -9.68
N THR A 185 -9.65 6.16 -9.39
CA THR A 185 -10.67 5.29 -9.97
C THR A 185 -11.26 4.37 -8.92
N GLU A 186 -12.53 4.01 -9.10
CA GLU A 186 -13.21 2.96 -8.34
C GLU A 186 -13.74 1.90 -9.29
N TYR A 187 -13.38 0.64 -9.01
CA TYR A 187 -13.81 -0.53 -9.81
C TYR A 187 -13.52 -0.37 -11.31
N GLY A 188 -12.35 0.23 -11.64
CA GLY A 188 -11.92 0.48 -13.01
C GLY A 188 -12.57 1.67 -13.71
N LYS A 189 -13.33 2.51 -12.99
CA LYS A 189 -13.98 3.71 -13.53
C LYS A 189 -13.44 4.97 -12.86
N PRO A 190 -13.19 6.06 -13.60
CA PRO A 190 -12.79 7.33 -13.01
C PRO A 190 -13.82 7.83 -11.99
N VAL A 191 -13.34 8.36 -10.88
CA VAL A 191 -14.19 9.06 -9.90
C VAL A 191 -14.35 10.51 -10.38
N GLY A 192 -15.60 10.97 -10.55
CA GLY A 192 -15.86 12.37 -10.87
C GLY A 192 -15.54 13.26 -9.65
N HIS A 193 -14.69 14.23 -9.84
CA HIS A 193 -14.41 15.31 -8.89
C HIS A 193 -15.25 16.53 -9.23
#